data_f3cf6b83a5ad09cf6a53342891b74dcb
#
_entry.id   f3cf6b83a5ad09cf6a53342891b74dcb
#
_cell.length_a   1.000
_cell.length_b   1.000
_cell.length_c   1.000
_cell.angle_alpha   90.00
_cell.angle_beta   90.00
_cell.angle_gamma   90.00
#
_symmetry.space_group_name_H-M   'P 1'
#
loop_
_entity.id
_entity.type
_entity.pdbx_description
1 polymer ?
#
loop_
_entity_poly.entity_id
_entity_poly.type
_entity_poly.pdbx_seq_one_letter_code
_entity_poly.pdbx_strand_id
1 'polypeptide(L)'
;MFDGGAGCFGLIAQKKKNMLPINTIYCIGRNYVAHIAELNSETPTEPLIFLKPNSSVLAGNVITLPAFSQNVHYETELVVQIGQDCEQIAPENAMSLISAYAVGLDLTARDVQAEVKQKGLPWTKAKAFKGAACLSDWVAADKLPSNSAIEFTLTVNGEPKQHGNTSLMIDSLPFLISYLADLYGLKRGDIVFTGTPAGVGQLHSGDVLELDLHHSLATARFEVA
;
A
#
# COMPACT_ATOMS: atom_id res chain seq x y z
N MET A 1 39.13 -36.90 -0.59
CA MET A 1 39.36 -35.54 -0.05
C MET A 1 38.57 -34.57 -0.90
N PHE A 2 37.36 -34.20 -0.50
CA PHE A 2 36.58 -33.18 -1.12
C PHE A 2 36.44 -32.05 -0.12
N ASP A 3 37.03 -30.92 -0.45
CA ASP A 3 37.00 -29.73 0.38
C ASP A 3 35.70 -28.93 0.10
N GLY A 4 34.98 -28.65 1.16
CA GLY A 4 33.66 -28.04 1.09
C GLY A 4 33.72 -26.55 0.93
N GLY A 5 33.21 -26.05 -0.18
CA GLY A 5 32.92 -24.64 -0.40
C GLY A 5 31.76 -24.13 0.44
N ALA A 6 32.03 -23.62 1.64
CA ALA A 6 31.11 -22.80 2.39
C ALA A 6 31.33 -21.34 1.97
N GLY A 7 30.40 -20.79 1.21
CA GLY A 7 30.48 -19.39 0.83
C GLY A 7 29.19 -18.84 0.24
N CYS A 8 28.71 -17.75 0.81
CA CYS A 8 27.66 -16.86 0.30
C CYS A 8 26.22 -16.99 0.80
N PHE A 9 25.94 -17.50 1.99
CA PHE A 9 24.60 -17.33 2.60
C PHE A 9 24.55 -16.32 3.76
N GLY A 10 25.64 -15.59 4.05
CA GLY A 10 25.79 -14.81 5.28
C GLY A 10 25.39 -13.32 5.24
N LEU A 11 25.09 -12.71 4.10
CA LEU A 11 24.98 -11.23 4.00
C LEU A 11 23.55 -10.68 3.80
N ILE A 12 22.55 -11.51 3.57
CA ILE A 12 21.16 -11.07 3.37
C ILE A 12 20.34 -11.04 4.67
N ALA A 13 20.80 -11.69 5.72
CA ALA A 13 20.04 -11.89 6.96
C ALA A 13 20.11 -10.74 7.99
N GLN A 14 20.94 -9.72 7.81
CA GLN A 14 21.16 -8.70 8.85
C GLN A 14 20.31 -7.43 8.76
N LYS A 15 19.55 -7.19 7.66
CA LYS A 15 18.72 -5.98 7.50
C LYS A 15 17.24 -6.10 7.92
N LYS A 16 16.76 -7.27 8.36
CA LYS A 16 15.34 -7.50 8.71
C LYS A 16 15.03 -7.48 10.21
N LYS A 17 15.86 -6.88 11.07
CA LYS A 17 15.83 -7.14 12.51
C LYS A 17 14.76 -6.37 13.31
N ASN A 18 13.93 -5.48 12.71
CA ASN A 18 12.90 -4.70 13.43
C ASN A 18 11.56 -4.57 12.70
N MET A 19 11.26 -5.42 11.73
CA MET A 19 9.94 -5.37 11.07
C MET A 19 8.93 -6.20 11.86
N LEU A 20 7.79 -5.59 12.19
CA LEU A 20 6.66 -6.32 12.74
C LEU A 20 6.07 -7.23 11.66
N PRO A 21 5.64 -8.45 12.00
CA PRO A 21 4.88 -9.27 11.05
C PRO A 21 3.60 -8.52 10.66
N ILE A 22 3.25 -8.60 9.38
CA ILE A 22 2.01 -8.01 8.88
C ILE A 22 0.85 -8.91 9.30
N ASN A 23 -0.13 -8.31 9.96
CA ASN A 23 -1.38 -8.97 10.34
C ASN A 23 -2.48 -8.68 9.32
N THR A 24 -3.38 -7.74 9.63
CA THR A 24 -4.44 -7.33 8.72
C THR A 24 -3.93 -6.23 7.79
N ILE A 25 -4.35 -6.27 6.53
CA ILE A 25 -4.13 -5.20 5.57
C ILE A 25 -5.45 -4.50 5.32
N TYR A 26 -5.61 -3.33 5.90
CA TYR A 26 -6.71 -2.42 5.61
C TYR A 26 -6.37 -1.58 4.39
N CYS A 27 -7.34 -1.35 3.52
CA CYS A 27 -7.17 -0.51 2.34
C CYS A 27 -8.32 0.49 2.26
N ILE A 28 -7.98 1.75 1.98
CA ILE A 28 -8.93 2.86 1.86
C ILE A 28 -9.12 3.18 0.39
N GLY A 29 -10.31 2.96 -0.12
CA GLY A 29 -10.67 3.34 -1.48
C GLY A 29 -11.16 4.78 -1.57
N ARG A 30 -10.88 5.46 -2.71
CA ARG A 30 -11.43 6.79 -3.04
C ARG A 30 -11.07 7.91 -2.06
N ASN A 31 -9.84 7.95 -1.61
CA ASN A 31 -9.38 8.96 -0.64
C ASN A 31 -8.74 10.22 -1.27
N TYR A 32 -8.81 10.37 -2.59
CA TYR A 32 -8.32 11.55 -3.32
C TYR A 32 -9.36 12.03 -4.33
N VAL A 33 -9.73 13.33 -4.27
CA VAL A 33 -10.75 13.93 -5.16
C VAL A 33 -10.39 13.73 -6.64
N ALA A 34 -9.13 13.97 -7.01
CA ALA A 34 -8.67 13.84 -8.39
C ALA A 34 -8.81 12.40 -8.92
N HIS A 35 -8.54 11.40 -8.08
CA HIS A 35 -8.71 9.99 -8.44
C HIS A 35 -10.19 9.61 -8.59
N ILE A 36 -11.06 10.14 -7.74
CA ILE A 36 -12.52 9.93 -7.87
C ILE A 36 -13.03 10.47 -9.20
N ALA A 37 -12.59 11.69 -9.59
CA ALA A 37 -12.94 12.32 -10.86
C ALA A 37 -12.41 11.50 -12.06
N GLU A 38 -11.15 11.00 -11.99
CA GLU A 38 -10.56 10.16 -13.03
C GLU A 38 -11.38 8.90 -13.32
N LEU A 39 -11.94 8.28 -12.28
CA LEU A 39 -12.74 7.07 -12.38
C LEU A 39 -14.25 7.31 -12.55
N ASN A 40 -14.70 8.55 -12.72
CA ASN A 40 -16.13 8.94 -12.76
C ASN A 40 -16.92 8.27 -11.62
N SER A 41 -16.36 8.29 -10.41
CA SER A 41 -16.95 7.67 -9.23
C SER A 41 -17.59 8.73 -8.32
N GLU A 42 -18.53 8.32 -7.48
CA GLU A 42 -19.08 9.19 -6.44
C GLU A 42 -18.13 9.29 -5.26
N THR A 43 -18.09 10.48 -4.64
CA THR A 43 -17.37 10.67 -3.37
C THR A 43 -18.12 9.91 -2.28
N PRO A 44 -17.45 9.01 -1.55
CA PRO A 44 -18.10 8.28 -0.47
C PRO A 44 -18.46 9.22 0.68
N THR A 45 -19.53 8.92 1.42
CA THR A 45 -19.95 9.67 2.63
C THR A 45 -19.22 9.23 3.89
N GLU A 46 -18.54 8.10 3.84
CA GLU A 46 -17.70 7.52 4.88
C GLU A 46 -16.53 6.77 4.22
N PRO A 47 -15.41 6.49 4.94
CA PRO A 47 -14.28 5.77 4.38
C PRO A 47 -14.70 4.43 3.75
N LEU A 48 -14.36 4.23 2.47
CA LEU A 48 -14.60 2.98 1.80
C LEU A 48 -13.46 2.02 2.14
N ILE A 49 -13.76 0.99 2.94
CA ILE A 49 -12.77 0.05 3.45
C ILE A 49 -12.92 -1.30 2.77
N PHE A 50 -11.80 -1.89 2.39
CA PHE A 50 -11.70 -3.30 2.01
C PHE A 50 -10.41 -3.89 2.57
N LEU A 51 -10.32 -5.22 2.56
CA LEU A 51 -9.19 -5.94 3.17
C LEU A 51 -8.42 -6.72 2.10
N LYS A 52 -7.11 -6.84 2.31
CA LYS A 52 -6.28 -7.86 1.69
C LYS A 52 -5.78 -8.83 2.77
N PRO A 53 -5.73 -10.15 2.51
CA PRO A 53 -5.05 -11.05 3.41
C PRO A 53 -3.53 -10.78 3.37
N ASN A 54 -2.81 -11.09 4.44
CA ASN A 54 -1.36 -10.94 4.49
C ASN A 54 -0.63 -11.75 3.40
N SER A 55 -1.24 -12.83 2.90
CA SER A 55 -0.76 -13.60 1.75
C SER A 55 -0.78 -12.85 0.42
N SER A 56 -1.46 -11.69 0.36
CA SER A 56 -1.41 -10.77 -0.81
C SER A 56 -0.09 -10.00 -0.90
N VAL A 57 0.71 -9.96 0.17
CA VAL A 57 2.00 -9.25 0.13
C VAL A 57 2.94 -9.93 -0.86
N LEU A 58 3.50 -9.15 -1.76
CA LEU A 58 4.48 -9.62 -2.73
C LEU A 58 5.78 -10.04 -2.03
N ALA A 59 6.22 -11.25 -2.26
CA ALA A 59 7.53 -11.71 -1.84
C ALA A 59 8.56 -11.39 -2.94
N GLY A 60 9.49 -10.47 -2.64
CA GLY A 60 10.49 -10.01 -3.62
C GLY A 60 10.00 -8.81 -4.43
N ASN A 61 10.48 -8.66 -5.66
CA ASN A 61 10.28 -7.46 -6.48
C ASN A 61 9.74 -7.77 -7.89
N VAL A 62 9.31 -8.99 -8.16
CA VAL A 62 8.75 -9.39 -9.46
C VAL A 62 7.24 -9.56 -9.32
N ILE A 63 6.49 -8.68 -9.98
CA ILE A 63 5.04 -8.73 -10.06
C ILE A 63 4.63 -9.72 -11.15
N THR A 64 3.85 -10.72 -10.77
CA THR A 64 3.24 -11.65 -11.73
C THR A 64 1.77 -11.30 -11.91
N LEU A 65 1.38 -10.96 -13.13
CA LEU A 65 -0.01 -10.63 -13.43
C LEU A 65 -0.90 -11.89 -13.30
N PRO A 66 -2.06 -11.78 -12.61
CA PRO A 66 -2.94 -12.93 -12.43
C PRO A 66 -3.61 -13.32 -13.75
N ALA A 67 -3.57 -14.60 -14.12
CA ALA A 67 -4.13 -15.11 -15.37
C ALA A 67 -5.65 -14.88 -15.54
N PHE A 68 -6.36 -14.56 -14.48
CA PHE A 68 -7.82 -14.32 -14.51
C PHE A 68 -8.21 -12.87 -14.84
N SER A 69 -7.23 -11.95 -15.03
CA SER A 69 -7.45 -10.54 -15.38
C SER A 69 -6.58 -10.16 -16.56
N GLN A 70 -7.15 -9.37 -17.46
CA GLN A 70 -6.44 -8.77 -18.60
C GLN A 70 -6.15 -7.28 -18.37
N ASN A 71 -6.53 -6.74 -17.22
CA ASN A 71 -6.43 -5.32 -16.94
C ASN A 71 -6.10 -5.08 -15.46
N VAL A 72 -4.82 -5.32 -15.10
CA VAL A 72 -4.31 -5.04 -13.75
C VAL A 72 -3.72 -3.64 -13.72
N HIS A 73 -4.20 -2.80 -12.80
CA HIS A 73 -3.72 -1.44 -12.60
C HIS A 73 -2.80 -1.34 -11.38
N TYR A 74 -1.84 -0.43 -11.46
CA TYR A 74 -1.10 0.07 -10.29
C TYR A 74 -1.89 1.19 -9.61
N GLU A 75 -1.86 1.21 -8.29
CA GLU A 75 -2.37 2.26 -7.42
C GLU A 75 -1.32 2.49 -6.33
N THR A 76 -0.53 3.58 -6.46
CA THR A 76 0.54 3.90 -5.50
C THR A 76 -0.04 4.60 -4.29
N GLU A 77 0.35 4.17 -3.10
CA GLU A 77 -0.21 4.63 -1.83
C GLU A 77 0.84 4.83 -0.75
N LEU A 78 0.62 5.81 0.13
CA LEU A 78 1.25 5.80 1.44
C LEU A 78 0.69 4.61 2.24
N VAL A 79 1.58 3.88 2.90
CA VAL A 79 1.21 2.77 3.78
C VAL A 79 1.72 3.04 5.18
N VAL A 80 0.87 2.88 6.18
CA VAL A 80 1.26 3.02 7.59
C VAL A 80 1.21 1.68 8.30
N GLN A 81 2.11 1.47 9.29
CA GLN A 81 2.12 0.29 10.13
C GLN A 81 1.75 0.66 11.57
N ILE A 82 0.83 -0.10 12.14
CA ILE A 82 0.38 0.05 13.53
C ILE A 82 1.38 -0.58 14.49
N GLY A 83 1.83 0.19 15.48
CA GLY A 83 2.86 -0.20 16.43
C GLY A 83 2.36 -0.80 17.73
N GLN A 84 1.09 -0.63 18.06
CA GLN A 84 0.48 -1.14 19.30
C GLN A 84 -1.01 -1.40 19.10
N ASP A 85 -1.56 -2.30 19.94
CA ASP A 85 -2.99 -2.60 19.94
C ASP A 85 -3.80 -1.38 20.42
N CYS A 86 -4.93 -1.13 19.77
CA CYS A 86 -5.84 -0.05 20.15
C CYS A 86 -7.26 -0.36 19.67
N GLU A 87 -8.23 -0.25 20.58
CA GLU A 87 -9.65 -0.47 20.25
C GLU A 87 -10.40 0.85 20.05
N GLN A 88 -9.89 1.96 20.62
CA GLN A 88 -10.51 3.27 20.48
C GLN A 88 -9.48 4.38 20.75
N ILE A 89 -9.45 5.41 19.90
CA ILE A 89 -8.54 6.55 20.06
C ILE A 89 -9.11 7.80 19.40
N ALA A 90 -8.99 8.94 20.07
CA ALA A 90 -9.36 10.22 19.47
C ALA A 90 -8.40 10.60 18.33
N PRO A 91 -8.89 11.23 17.23
CA PRO A 91 -8.09 11.55 16.06
C PRO A 91 -6.80 12.32 16.38
N GLU A 92 -6.84 13.26 17.32
CA GLU A 92 -5.68 14.05 17.74
C GLU A 92 -4.53 13.22 18.33
N ASN A 93 -4.82 12.02 18.81
CA ASN A 93 -3.83 11.08 19.35
C ASN A 93 -3.48 9.92 18.41
N ALA A 94 -4.22 9.75 17.32
CA ALA A 94 -4.16 8.57 16.46
C ALA A 94 -2.79 8.35 15.80
N MET A 95 -2.07 9.42 15.50
CA MET A 95 -0.72 9.35 14.91
C MET A 95 0.28 8.64 15.82
N SER A 96 0.06 8.61 17.13
CA SER A 96 0.91 7.89 18.09
C SER A 96 0.88 6.37 17.92
N LEU A 97 -0.14 5.83 17.23
CA LEU A 97 -0.25 4.40 16.93
C LEU A 97 0.65 3.98 15.77
N ILE A 98 1.11 4.91 14.94
CA ILE A 98 1.91 4.61 13.74
C ILE A 98 3.36 4.39 14.16
N SER A 99 3.89 3.20 13.88
CA SER A 99 5.29 2.84 14.13
C SER A 99 6.20 3.07 12.94
N ALA A 100 5.67 2.95 11.72
CA ALA A 100 6.45 3.07 10.49
C ALA A 100 5.57 3.43 9.29
N TYR A 101 6.24 3.92 8.24
CA TYR A 101 5.65 4.25 6.95
C TYR A 101 6.36 3.50 5.83
N ALA A 102 5.64 3.23 4.76
CA ALA A 102 6.16 2.70 3.50
C ALA A 102 5.42 3.37 2.33
N VAL A 103 5.96 3.24 1.13
CA VAL A 103 5.19 3.43 -0.10
C VAL A 103 4.91 2.07 -0.70
N GLY A 104 3.69 1.86 -1.19
CA GLY A 104 3.26 0.57 -1.72
C GLY A 104 2.40 0.67 -2.97
N LEU A 105 2.09 -0.50 -3.54
CA LEU A 105 1.14 -0.63 -4.65
C LEU A 105 -0.05 -1.47 -4.19
N ASP A 106 -1.26 -0.91 -4.31
CA ASP A 106 -2.52 -1.65 -4.24
C ASP A 106 -2.90 -2.12 -5.66
N LEU A 107 -2.36 -3.26 -6.08
CA LEU A 107 -2.65 -3.80 -7.41
C LEU A 107 -4.11 -4.21 -7.52
N THR A 108 -4.73 -3.80 -8.63
CA THR A 108 -6.17 -3.93 -8.86
C THR A 108 -6.46 -4.61 -10.19
N ALA A 109 -7.10 -5.76 -10.17
CA ALA A 109 -7.68 -6.37 -11.37
C ALA A 109 -8.94 -5.57 -11.77
N ARG A 110 -8.74 -4.55 -12.61
CA ARG A 110 -9.74 -3.50 -12.88
C ARG A 110 -10.98 -4.02 -13.61
N ASP A 111 -10.80 -4.92 -14.56
CA ASP A 111 -11.88 -5.61 -15.27
C ASP A 111 -12.75 -6.42 -14.31
N VAL A 112 -12.12 -7.18 -13.40
CA VAL A 112 -12.83 -7.96 -12.38
C VAL A 112 -13.50 -7.03 -11.36
N GLN A 113 -12.86 -5.92 -10.97
CA GLN A 113 -13.46 -4.95 -10.05
C GLN A 113 -14.73 -4.32 -10.66
N ALA A 114 -14.70 -3.96 -11.96
CA ALA A 114 -15.85 -3.41 -12.64
C ALA A 114 -17.03 -4.40 -12.64
N GLU A 115 -16.76 -5.68 -12.93
CA GLU A 115 -17.78 -6.74 -12.92
C GLU A 115 -18.39 -6.92 -11.53
N VAL A 116 -17.57 -7.10 -10.49
CA VAL A 116 -18.09 -7.35 -9.13
C VAL A 116 -18.81 -6.13 -8.55
N LYS A 117 -18.37 -4.90 -8.87
CA LYS A 117 -19.09 -3.66 -8.51
C LYS A 117 -20.49 -3.62 -9.13
N GLN A 118 -20.61 -3.91 -10.42
CA GLN A 118 -21.90 -3.92 -11.10
C GLN A 118 -22.87 -4.94 -10.49
N LYS A 119 -22.36 -6.06 -9.98
CA LYS A 119 -23.12 -7.13 -9.36
C LYS A 119 -23.34 -6.95 -7.85
N GLY A 120 -22.81 -5.91 -7.23
CA GLY A 120 -22.86 -5.72 -5.78
C GLY A 120 -22.10 -6.79 -4.98
N LEU A 121 -21.08 -7.42 -5.59
CA LEU A 121 -20.27 -8.46 -4.96
C LEU A 121 -19.02 -7.90 -4.27
N PRO A 122 -18.42 -8.64 -3.31
CA PRO A 122 -17.18 -8.25 -2.65
C PRO A 122 -16.00 -8.07 -3.63
N TRP A 123 -15.13 -7.11 -3.35
CA TRP A 123 -13.96 -6.80 -4.18
C TRP A 123 -12.76 -7.76 -4.00
N THR A 124 -12.88 -8.75 -3.12
CA THR A 124 -11.79 -9.64 -2.72
C THR A 124 -11.04 -10.24 -3.91
N LYS A 125 -11.76 -10.76 -4.94
CA LYS A 125 -11.11 -11.33 -6.13
C LYS A 125 -10.29 -10.27 -6.90
N ALA A 126 -10.79 -9.03 -6.96
CA ALA A 126 -10.16 -7.94 -7.70
C ALA A 126 -8.97 -7.31 -6.97
N LYS A 127 -8.98 -7.34 -5.63
CA LYS A 127 -8.06 -6.58 -4.76
C LYS A 127 -7.11 -7.46 -3.92
N ALA A 128 -7.45 -8.73 -3.67
CA ALA A 128 -6.77 -9.57 -2.68
C ALA A 128 -6.07 -10.80 -3.29
N PHE A 129 -5.69 -10.73 -4.55
CA PHE A 129 -4.94 -11.81 -5.20
C PHE A 129 -3.47 -11.85 -4.72
N LYS A 130 -2.80 -12.97 -4.97
CA LYS A 130 -1.39 -13.17 -4.62
C LYS A 130 -0.50 -12.09 -5.26
N GLY A 131 0.29 -11.39 -4.45
CA GLY A 131 1.16 -10.30 -4.89
C GLY A 131 0.44 -8.96 -5.11
N ALA A 132 -0.85 -8.84 -4.74
CA ALA A 132 -1.63 -7.61 -4.92
C ALA A 132 -1.23 -6.45 -3.98
N ALA A 133 -0.35 -6.68 -3.01
CA ALA A 133 0.20 -5.65 -2.12
C ALA A 133 1.73 -5.65 -2.23
N CYS A 134 2.28 -4.63 -2.89
CA CYS A 134 3.73 -4.43 -2.98
C CYS A 134 4.15 -3.35 -1.99
N LEU A 135 5.31 -3.50 -1.34
CA LEU A 135 5.77 -2.59 -0.29
C LEU A 135 7.25 -2.26 -0.47
N SER A 136 7.62 -1.00 -0.24
CA SER A 136 9.00 -0.60 -0.01
C SER A 136 9.53 -1.14 1.32
N ASP A 137 10.78 -0.85 1.65
CA ASP A 137 11.26 -0.94 3.02
C ASP A 137 10.49 0.06 3.90
N TRP A 138 10.39 -0.28 5.21
CA TRP A 138 9.74 0.55 6.20
C TRP A 138 10.65 1.66 6.73
N VAL A 139 10.11 2.85 6.88
CA VAL A 139 10.73 4.02 7.52
C VAL A 139 10.08 4.22 8.89
N ALA A 140 10.88 4.27 9.96
CA ALA A 140 10.36 4.52 11.30
C ALA A 140 9.61 5.86 11.36
N ALA A 141 8.54 5.92 12.13
CA ALA A 141 7.65 7.08 12.16
C ALA A 141 8.35 8.39 12.57
N ASP A 142 9.37 8.30 13.41
CA ASP A 142 10.18 9.46 13.86
C ASP A 142 11.07 10.07 12.76
N LYS A 143 11.20 9.44 11.61
CA LYS A 143 11.97 9.93 10.46
C LYS A 143 11.14 10.79 9.50
N LEU A 144 9.82 10.72 9.60
CA LEU A 144 8.94 11.56 8.79
C LEU A 144 8.51 12.80 9.58
N PRO A 145 8.20 13.90 8.87
CA PRO A 145 7.76 15.12 9.53
C PRO A 145 6.40 14.93 10.20
N SER A 146 6.29 15.31 11.46
CA SER A 146 5.02 15.19 12.22
C SER A 146 3.98 16.25 11.85
N ASN A 147 4.40 17.38 11.26
CA ASN A 147 3.57 18.56 11.05
C ASN A 147 3.51 19.02 9.57
N SER A 148 3.98 18.22 8.62
CA SER A 148 3.92 18.53 7.20
C SER A 148 3.36 17.35 6.41
N ALA A 149 2.90 17.66 5.20
CA ALA A 149 2.41 16.63 4.29
C ALA A 149 3.52 15.64 3.91
N ILE A 150 3.16 14.39 3.81
CA ILE A 150 4.04 13.32 3.29
C ILE A 150 3.76 13.18 1.80
N GLU A 151 4.82 13.20 1.00
CA GLU A 151 4.75 13.01 -0.45
C GLU A 151 5.24 11.62 -0.84
N PHE A 152 4.69 11.10 -1.92
CA PHE A 152 5.13 9.84 -2.52
C PHE A 152 4.89 9.86 -4.03
N THR A 153 5.73 9.16 -4.77
CA THR A 153 5.66 9.16 -6.24
C THR A 153 5.79 7.78 -6.83
N LEU A 154 5.33 7.65 -8.06
CA LEU A 154 5.55 6.49 -8.92
C LEU A 154 6.02 6.95 -10.30
N THR A 155 7.08 6.33 -10.78
CA THR A 155 7.42 6.31 -12.21
C THR A 155 7.19 4.92 -12.79
N VAL A 156 6.80 4.85 -14.05
CA VAL A 156 6.72 3.60 -14.82
C VAL A 156 7.59 3.77 -16.07
N ASN A 157 8.58 2.90 -16.24
CA ASN A 157 9.57 2.98 -17.30
C ASN A 157 10.30 4.34 -17.37
N GLY A 158 10.57 4.92 -16.19
CA GLY A 158 11.21 6.23 -16.05
C GLY A 158 10.27 7.44 -16.24
N GLU A 159 9.00 7.24 -16.58
CA GLU A 159 8.03 8.32 -16.75
C GLU A 159 7.20 8.54 -15.48
N PRO A 160 7.08 9.76 -14.96
CA PRO A 160 6.21 10.08 -13.82
C PRO A 160 4.75 9.73 -14.14
N LYS A 161 4.09 8.98 -13.24
CA LYS A 161 2.68 8.57 -13.38
C LYS A 161 1.82 9.05 -12.22
N GLN A 162 2.26 8.90 -10.98
CA GLN A 162 1.49 9.32 -9.81
C GLN A 162 2.34 10.17 -8.86
N HIS A 163 1.71 11.18 -8.28
CA HIS A 163 2.26 12.00 -7.20
C HIS A 163 1.19 12.17 -6.12
N GLY A 164 1.42 11.58 -4.97
CA GLY A 164 0.56 11.68 -3.79
C GLY A 164 1.10 12.68 -2.79
N ASN A 165 0.17 13.34 -2.12
CA ASN A 165 0.45 14.27 -1.03
C ASN A 165 -0.68 14.13 0.00
N THR A 166 -0.35 13.82 1.26
CA THR A 166 -1.34 13.53 2.30
C THR A 166 -2.24 14.71 2.65
N SER A 167 -1.85 15.94 2.32
CA SER A 167 -2.73 17.11 2.50
C SER A 167 -3.91 17.15 1.51
N LEU A 168 -3.88 16.33 0.45
CA LEU A 168 -4.92 16.22 -0.56
C LEU A 168 -5.87 15.03 -0.30
N MET A 169 -5.67 14.30 0.78
CA MET A 169 -6.57 13.23 1.22
C MET A 169 -7.91 13.81 1.66
N ILE A 170 -9.00 13.13 1.31
CA ILE A 170 -10.36 13.45 1.76
C ILE A 170 -10.46 13.14 3.26
N ASP A 171 -10.10 11.92 3.63
CA ASP A 171 -10.01 11.48 5.01
C ASP A 171 -8.54 11.49 5.44
N SER A 172 -8.22 12.36 6.41
CA SER A 172 -6.85 12.51 6.91
C SER A 172 -6.34 11.27 7.64
N LEU A 173 -5.01 11.08 7.73
CA LEU A 173 -4.44 9.95 8.46
C LEU A 173 -4.93 9.84 9.91
N PRO A 174 -4.97 10.93 10.73
CA PRO A 174 -5.51 10.84 12.08
C PRO A 174 -6.94 10.35 12.12
N PHE A 175 -7.79 10.83 11.21
CA PHE A 175 -9.18 10.40 11.12
C PHE A 175 -9.29 8.93 10.73
N LEU A 176 -8.57 8.48 9.70
CA LEU A 176 -8.60 7.08 9.24
C LEU A 176 -8.17 6.10 10.34
N ILE A 177 -7.08 6.41 11.05
CA ILE A 177 -6.57 5.52 12.11
C ILE A 177 -7.56 5.47 13.29
N SER A 178 -8.14 6.61 13.68
CA SER A 178 -9.19 6.66 14.71
C SER A 178 -10.42 5.86 14.27
N TYR A 179 -10.90 6.06 13.05
CA TYR A 179 -12.07 5.38 12.50
C TYR A 179 -11.89 3.85 12.43
N LEU A 180 -10.71 3.39 11.98
CA LEU A 180 -10.39 1.97 11.93
C LEU A 180 -10.27 1.35 13.32
N ALA A 181 -9.70 2.08 14.29
CA ALA A 181 -9.60 1.61 15.67
C ALA A 181 -10.99 1.43 16.30
N ASP A 182 -11.89 2.40 16.11
CA ASP A 182 -13.25 2.34 16.65
C ASP A 182 -14.10 1.25 16.00
N LEU A 183 -13.91 1.01 14.68
CA LEU A 183 -14.76 0.08 13.93
C LEU A 183 -14.31 -1.37 14.05
N TYR A 184 -12.98 -1.62 14.05
CA TYR A 184 -12.42 -2.97 13.97
C TYR A 184 -11.50 -3.34 15.16
N GLY A 185 -11.01 -2.36 15.90
CA GLY A 185 -9.88 -2.56 16.80
C GLY A 185 -8.59 -2.83 16.03
N LEU A 186 -7.62 -1.94 16.13
CA LEU A 186 -6.33 -2.12 15.46
C LEU A 186 -5.39 -2.96 16.32
N LYS A 187 -4.58 -3.78 15.67
CA LYS A 187 -3.57 -4.63 16.30
C LYS A 187 -2.16 -4.26 15.84
N ARG A 188 -1.21 -4.45 16.71
CA ARG A 188 0.20 -4.27 16.37
C ARG A 188 0.58 -5.14 15.16
N GLY A 189 1.14 -4.52 14.12
CA GLY A 189 1.46 -5.18 12.86
C GLY A 189 0.38 -5.07 11.79
N ASP A 190 -0.79 -4.53 12.10
CA ASP A 190 -1.75 -4.15 11.05
C ASP A 190 -1.14 -3.06 10.19
N ILE A 191 -1.48 -3.05 8.90
CA ILE A 191 -1.07 -2.00 7.97
C ILE A 191 -2.27 -1.40 7.28
N VAL A 192 -2.14 -0.12 6.91
CA VAL A 192 -3.21 0.63 6.23
C VAL A 192 -2.66 1.23 4.96
N PHE A 193 -3.17 0.82 3.82
CA PHE A 193 -3.07 1.50 2.54
C PHE A 193 -4.06 2.64 2.54
N THR A 194 -3.60 3.86 2.32
CA THR A 194 -4.35 5.08 2.66
C THR A 194 -5.08 5.74 1.50
N GLY A 195 -5.08 5.08 0.36
CA GLY A 195 -5.69 5.57 -0.89
C GLY A 195 -4.65 6.10 -1.88
N THR A 196 -5.00 5.99 -3.15
CA THR A 196 -4.15 6.37 -4.28
C THR A 196 -4.55 7.70 -4.89
N PRO A 197 -3.59 8.55 -5.32
CA PRO A 197 -3.86 9.75 -6.11
C PRO A 197 -4.25 9.39 -7.56
N ALA A 198 -4.63 10.38 -8.37
CA ALA A 198 -4.83 10.22 -9.82
C ALA A 198 -3.56 9.77 -10.54
N GLY A 199 -3.70 9.23 -11.75
CA GLY A 199 -2.62 8.72 -12.59
C GLY A 199 -2.48 7.20 -12.54
N VAL A 200 -3.53 6.48 -12.11
CA VAL A 200 -3.57 5.01 -12.16
C VAL A 200 -3.50 4.52 -13.60
N GLY A 201 -2.93 3.34 -13.82
CA GLY A 201 -2.78 2.81 -15.18
C GLY A 201 -2.56 1.31 -15.21
N GLN A 202 -2.72 0.75 -16.39
CA GLN A 202 -2.54 -0.68 -16.64
C GLN A 202 -1.06 -1.06 -16.63
N LEU A 203 -0.78 -2.22 -16.04
CA LEU A 203 0.51 -2.89 -16.08
C LEU A 203 0.64 -3.80 -17.29
N HIS A 204 1.84 -3.83 -17.86
CA HIS A 204 2.22 -4.73 -18.94
C HIS A 204 3.49 -5.50 -18.57
N SER A 205 3.63 -6.72 -19.10
CA SER A 205 4.89 -7.47 -18.94
C SER A 205 6.07 -6.65 -19.45
N GLY A 206 7.15 -6.60 -18.69
CA GLY A 206 8.34 -5.80 -18.94
C GLY A 206 8.32 -4.40 -18.31
N ASP A 207 7.20 -3.96 -17.74
CA ASP A 207 7.16 -2.67 -17.06
C ASP A 207 8.06 -2.66 -15.81
N VAL A 208 8.71 -1.53 -15.60
CA VAL A 208 9.53 -1.24 -14.42
C VAL A 208 8.88 -0.10 -13.64
N LEU A 209 8.54 -0.38 -12.39
CA LEU A 209 7.92 0.57 -11.48
C LEU A 209 8.94 1.02 -10.44
N GLU A 210 9.10 2.32 -10.26
CA GLU A 210 9.97 2.88 -9.22
C GLU A 210 9.15 3.81 -8.33
N LEU A 211 9.16 3.51 -7.03
CA LEU A 211 8.42 4.21 -6.00
C LEU A 211 9.39 5.01 -5.13
N ASP A 212 8.99 6.21 -4.74
CA ASP A 212 9.72 7.05 -3.79
C ASP A 212 8.80 7.53 -2.68
N LEU A 213 9.28 7.47 -1.44
CA LEU A 213 8.63 8.02 -0.26
C LEU A 213 9.43 9.22 0.24
N HIS A 214 8.81 10.40 0.19
CA HIS A 214 9.21 11.63 0.87
C HIS A 214 10.72 11.90 0.80
N HIS A 215 11.18 12.35 -0.38
CA HIS A 215 12.58 12.66 -0.65
C HIS A 215 13.54 11.48 -0.45
N SER A 216 13.12 10.29 -0.94
CA SER A 216 13.91 9.06 -0.93
C SER A 216 14.24 8.50 0.45
N LEU A 217 13.39 8.76 1.46
CA LEU A 217 13.48 8.08 2.75
C LEU A 217 13.28 6.57 2.63
N ALA A 218 12.40 6.15 1.71
CA ALA A 218 12.34 4.78 1.23
C ALA A 218 12.08 4.78 -0.28
N THR A 219 12.65 3.81 -0.98
CA THR A 219 12.40 3.57 -2.40
C THR A 219 12.09 2.11 -2.63
N ALA A 220 11.37 1.80 -3.71
CA ALA A 220 11.16 0.44 -4.16
C ALA A 220 11.21 0.37 -5.68
N ARG A 221 11.66 -0.77 -6.22
CA ARG A 221 11.66 -1.06 -7.64
C ARG A 221 11.05 -2.43 -7.87
N PHE A 222 10.04 -2.46 -8.72
CA PHE A 222 9.36 -3.69 -9.12
C PHE A 222 9.43 -3.88 -10.63
N GLU A 223 9.47 -5.13 -11.07
CA GLU A 223 9.43 -5.51 -12.47
C GLU A 223 8.21 -6.40 -12.72
N VAL A 224 7.52 -6.20 -13.83
CA VAL A 224 6.36 -6.99 -14.22
C VAL A 224 6.81 -8.14 -15.14
N ALA A 225 6.57 -9.40 -14.72
CA ALA A 225 6.91 -10.59 -15.48
C ALA A 225 5.90 -10.88 -16.61
#